data_16561762d4890e4ee580f7a83a804559
#
_entry.id   16561762d4890e4ee580f7a83a804559
#
_cell.length_a   1.000
_cell.length_b   1.000
_cell.length_c   1.000
_cell.angle_alpha   90.00
_cell.angle_beta   90.00
_cell.angle_gamma   90.00
#
_symmetry.space_group_name_H-M   'P 1'
#
loop_
_entity.id
_entity.type
_entity.pdbx_description
1 polymer ?
#
loop_
_entity_poly.entity_id
_entity_poly.type
_entity_poly.pdbx_seq_one_letter_code
_entity_poly.pdbx_strand_id
1 'polypeptide(L)'
;GNSSYKSNGKNNSFQINYTLKIPKNGSVKLHNKYGNITTSDLFSEAEIKCKYGKIALGRLSGSSSNIQAEYCSNSTISFLKNASITAKYSNLKIGEVTKLDLASDYTDVDIQESDVVKYISKYGNIKIQNVKSLDATGNYLTLKVGELSNTLKLSTKYSNVTIGTINAKANNVNIAASYTG
;
A
#
# COMPACT_ATOMS: atom_id res chain seq x y z
N GLY A 1 -12.26 -23.00 16.46
CA GLY A 1 -12.53 -21.60 16.56
C GLY A 1 -12.86 -21.19 17.98
N ASN A 2 -11.98 -20.45 18.65
CA ASN A 2 -12.31 -19.84 19.93
C ASN A 2 -12.60 -18.36 19.70
N SER A 3 -13.89 -18.01 19.73
CA SER A 3 -14.31 -16.63 19.84
C SER A 3 -14.50 -16.32 21.33
N SER A 4 -13.66 -15.45 21.90
CA SER A 4 -13.87 -14.94 23.25
C SER A 4 -14.50 -13.55 23.17
N TYR A 5 -15.73 -13.44 23.62
CA TYR A 5 -16.40 -12.17 23.90
C TYR A 5 -15.99 -11.69 25.29
N LYS A 6 -15.39 -10.51 25.40
CA LYS A 6 -15.33 -9.75 26.65
C LYS A 6 -16.13 -8.47 26.46
N SER A 7 -17.29 -8.40 27.08
CA SER A 7 -18.06 -7.18 27.27
C SER A 7 -17.69 -6.58 28.62
N ASN A 8 -17.11 -5.38 28.63
CA ASN A 8 -17.10 -4.50 29.81
C ASN A 8 -17.29 -3.04 29.37
N GLY A 9 -18.21 -2.39 30.02
CA GLY A 9 -18.88 -1.17 29.69
C GLY A 9 -18.04 0.03 29.23
N LYS A 10 -18.63 0.80 28.32
CA LYS A 10 -18.25 2.16 27.85
C LYS A 10 -16.94 2.25 27.06
N ASN A 11 -16.94 1.76 25.92
CA ASN A 11 -16.35 2.09 24.63
C ASN A 11 -16.27 0.78 23.83
N ASN A 12 -17.26 0.53 23.00
CA ASN A 12 -17.30 -0.65 22.13
C ASN A 12 -16.28 -0.48 20.99
N SER A 13 -15.02 -0.77 21.25
CA SER A 13 -14.07 -1.10 20.19
C SER A 13 -14.13 -2.62 19.99
N PHE A 14 -14.80 -3.07 18.95
CA PHE A 14 -14.74 -4.47 18.54
C PHE A 14 -13.42 -4.72 17.86
N GLN A 15 -12.51 -5.41 18.51
CA GLN A 15 -11.30 -5.92 17.91
C GLN A 15 -11.55 -7.39 17.52
N ILE A 16 -11.64 -7.65 16.21
CA ILE A 16 -11.76 -9.01 15.70
C ILE A 16 -10.36 -9.46 15.28
N ASN A 17 -9.74 -10.32 16.06
CA ASN A 17 -8.47 -10.96 15.72
C ASN A 17 -8.78 -12.35 15.12
N TYR A 18 -8.51 -12.52 13.84
CA TYR A 18 -8.60 -13.83 13.19
C TYR A 18 -7.20 -14.46 13.11
N THR A 19 -7.01 -15.61 13.73
CA THR A 19 -5.90 -16.50 13.43
C THR A 19 -6.44 -17.60 12.50
N LEU A 20 -6.21 -17.47 11.20
CA LEU A 20 -6.68 -18.41 10.20
C LEU A 20 -5.54 -19.31 9.74
N LYS A 21 -5.69 -20.62 9.91
CA LYS A 21 -4.89 -21.61 9.18
C LYS A 21 -5.53 -21.76 7.79
N ILE A 22 -4.89 -21.23 6.76
CA ILE A 22 -5.41 -21.20 5.40
C ILE A 22 -4.70 -22.25 4.56
N PRO A 23 -5.45 -23.09 3.79
CA PRO A 23 -4.85 -24.03 2.84
C PRO A 23 -4.00 -23.28 1.80
N LYS A 24 -2.85 -23.85 1.41
CA LYS A 24 -1.93 -23.25 0.43
C LYS A 24 -2.56 -22.92 -0.92
N ASN A 25 -3.66 -23.56 -1.29
CA ASN A 25 -4.34 -23.45 -2.58
C ASN A 25 -5.71 -22.76 -2.47
N GLY A 26 -6.02 -22.12 -1.38
CA GLY A 26 -7.27 -21.38 -1.18
C GLY A 26 -7.14 -19.88 -1.50
N SER A 27 -8.26 -19.18 -1.52
CA SER A 27 -8.31 -17.72 -1.49
C SER A 27 -8.79 -17.23 -0.12
N VAL A 28 -8.31 -16.06 0.29
CA VAL A 28 -8.66 -15.44 1.56
C VAL A 28 -9.45 -14.17 1.30
N LYS A 29 -10.60 -14.03 1.92
CA LYS A 29 -11.38 -12.78 1.90
C LYS A 29 -11.60 -12.28 3.32
N LEU A 30 -11.06 -11.11 3.63
CA LEU A 30 -11.19 -10.46 4.94
C LEU A 30 -11.80 -9.08 4.73
N HIS A 31 -13.03 -8.92 5.18
CA HIS A 31 -13.74 -7.65 5.10
C HIS A 31 -14.13 -7.20 6.50
N ASN A 32 -13.73 -6.00 6.86
CA ASN A 32 -14.11 -5.40 8.15
C ASN A 32 -14.49 -3.92 7.99
N LYS A 33 -15.61 -3.57 8.58
CA LYS A 33 -16.05 -2.19 8.75
C LYS A 33 -16.09 -1.88 10.25
N TYR A 34 -15.49 -0.79 10.65
CA TYR A 34 -15.35 -0.38 12.05
C TYR A 34 -14.48 -1.32 12.90
N GLY A 35 -13.33 -1.72 12.37
CA GLY A 35 -12.40 -2.55 13.13
C GLY A 35 -11.11 -2.83 12.40
N ASN A 36 -10.20 -3.55 13.06
CA ASN A 36 -8.88 -3.83 12.54
C ASN A 36 -8.83 -5.20 11.83
N ILE A 37 -8.00 -5.29 10.81
CA ILE A 37 -7.63 -6.55 10.17
C ILE A 37 -6.14 -6.80 10.45
N THR A 38 -5.85 -7.90 11.11
CA THR A 38 -4.48 -8.34 11.39
C THR A 38 -4.30 -9.75 10.84
N THR A 39 -3.25 -9.96 10.06
CA THR A 39 -2.88 -11.29 9.56
C THR A 39 -1.40 -11.57 9.79
N SER A 40 -1.08 -12.85 9.95
CA SER A 40 0.26 -13.38 9.70
C SER A 40 0.52 -13.47 8.18
N ASP A 41 1.51 -14.26 7.78
CA ASP A 41 1.83 -14.45 6.37
C ASP A 41 0.73 -15.23 5.65
N LEU A 42 0.38 -14.77 4.44
CA LEU A 42 -0.60 -15.39 3.55
C LEU A 42 0.10 -15.83 2.26
N PHE A 43 -0.12 -17.08 1.87
CA PHE A 43 0.52 -17.71 0.70
C PHE A 43 -0.45 -17.90 -0.47
N SER A 44 -1.72 -17.61 -0.27
CA SER A 44 -2.79 -17.70 -1.25
C SER A 44 -3.22 -16.33 -1.75
N GLU A 45 -4.08 -16.29 -2.75
CA GLU A 45 -4.73 -15.06 -3.18
C GLU A 45 -5.49 -14.43 -2.02
N ALA A 46 -5.44 -13.11 -1.91
CA ALA A 46 -6.06 -12.40 -0.82
C ALA A 46 -6.90 -11.21 -1.31
N GLU A 47 -8.12 -11.10 -0.78
CA GLU A 47 -8.94 -9.90 -0.89
C GLU A 47 -9.15 -9.34 0.51
N ILE A 48 -8.69 -8.11 0.73
CA ILE A 48 -8.74 -7.46 2.04
C ILE A 48 -9.43 -6.12 1.90
N LYS A 49 -10.52 -5.93 2.62
CA LYS A 49 -11.28 -4.67 2.65
C LYS A 49 -11.44 -4.18 4.08
N CYS A 50 -10.90 -3.02 4.35
CA CYS A 50 -11.02 -2.37 5.66
C CYS A 50 -11.58 -0.96 5.50
N LYS A 51 -12.58 -0.64 6.31
CA LYS A 51 -13.15 0.71 6.40
C LYS A 51 -13.28 1.12 7.86
N TYR A 52 -12.81 2.32 8.18
CA TYR A 52 -12.79 2.85 9.55
C TYR A 52 -12.05 1.94 10.54
N GLY A 53 -10.79 1.64 10.24
CA GLY A 53 -10.00 0.75 11.07
C GLY A 53 -8.51 0.85 10.81
N LYS A 54 -7.84 -0.28 10.98
CA LYS A 54 -6.41 -0.43 10.75
C LYS A 54 -6.14 -1.78 10.07
N ILE A 55 -5.19 -1.79 9.16
CA ILE A 55 -4.68 -3.00 8.53
C ILE A 55 -3.27 -3.26 9.06
N ALA A 56 -3.00 -4.48 9.52
CA ALA A 56 -1.67 -4.93 9.90
C ALA A 56 -1.44 -6.33 9.29
N LEU A 57 -0.75 -6.37 8.16
CA LEU A 57 -0.55 -7.59 7.39
C LEU A 57 0.91 -8.04 7.44
N GLY A 58 1.11 -9.35 7.55
CA GLY A 58 2.38 -10.01 7.33
C GLY A 58 2.78 -10.00 5.85
N ARG A 59 3.41 -11.08 5.39
CA ARG A 59 3.82 -11.25 4.00
C ARG A 59 2.68 -11.82 3.17
N LEU A 60 2.31 -11.14 2.10
CA LEU A 60 1.33 -11.60 1.12
C LEU A 60 2.07 -12.08 -0.13
N SER A 61 2.34 -13.38 -0.21
CA SER A 61 3.15 -13.99 -1.28
C SER A 61 2.33 -14.81 -2.29
N GLY A 62 1.01 -14.76 -2.22
CA GLY A 62 0.11 -15.35 -3.21
C GLY A 62 0.26 -14.72 -4.60
N SER A 63 -0.39 -15.32 -5.60
CA SER A 63 -0.35 -14.86 -6.99
C SER A 63 -0.94 -13.47 -7.18
N SER A 64 -1.93 -13.11 -6.39
CA SER A 64 -2.53 -11.76 -6.36
C SER A 64 -3.05 -11.39 -4.98
N SER A 65 -2.95 -10.11 -4.64
CA SER A 65 -3.53 -9.53 -3.44
C SER A 65 -4.28 -8.24 -3.80
N ASN A 66 -5.55 -8.17 -3.45
CA ASN A 66 -6.37 -6.97 -3.64
C ASN A 66 -6.69 -6.37 -2.28
N ILE A 67 -6.27 -5.11 -2.07
CA ILE A 67 -6.43 -4.42 -0.79
C ILE A 67 -7.22 -3.14 -1.01
N GLN A 68 -8.29 -2.97 -0.27
CA GLN A 68 -9.08 -1.74 -0.23
C GLN A 68 -9.04 -1.17 1.19
N ALA A 69 -8.56 0.05 1.33
CA ALA A 69 -8.45 0.76 2.60
C ALA A 69 -9.16 2.11 2.52
N GLU A 70 -10.15 2.32 3.35
CA GLU A 70 -10.87 3.60 3.42
C GLU A 70 -10.96 4.05 4.88
N TYR A 71 -10.46 5.25 5.16
CA TYR A 71 -10.32 5.76 6.53
C TYR A 71 -9.53 4.80 7.44
N CYS A 72 -8.41 4.28 6.93
CA CYS A 72 -7.55 3.35 7.64
C CYS A 72 -6.20 4.02 7.92
N SER A 73 -5.97 4.38 9.17
CA SER A 73 -4.74 5.04 9.61
C SER A 73 -3.73 4.07 10.21
N ASN A 74 -2.45 4.44 10.18
CA ASN A 74 -1.35 3.66 10.76
C ASN A 74 -1.33 2.19 10.29
N SER A 75 -1.72 1.95 9.05
CA SER A 75 -1.77 0.62 8.47
C SER A 75 -0.39 0.18 8.00
N THR A 76 -0.06 -1.09 8.20
CA THR A 76 1.24 -1.66 7.89
C THR A 76 1.11 -2.95 7.09
N ILE A 77 2.01 -3.15 6.12
CA ILE A 77 2.11 -4.36 5.31
C ILE A 77 3.59 -4.71 5.21
N SER A 78 3.96 -5.92 5.61
CA SER A 78 5.37 -6.32 5.62
C SER A 78 5.91 -6.56 4.21
N PHE A 79 5.17 -7.31 3.39
CA PHE A 79 5.58 -7.67 2.03
C PHE A 79 4.39 -7.93 1.11
N LEU A 80 4.51 -7.50 -0.14
CA LEU A 80 3.56 -7.76 -1.22
C LEU A 80 4.28 -8.33 -2.44
N LYS A 81 3.91 -9.52 -2.89
CA LYS A 81 4.47 -10.10 -4.12
C LYS A 81 3.85 -9.46 -5.36
N ASN A 82 2.55 -9.47 -5.47
CA ASN A 82 1.80 -8.88 -6.58
C ASN A 82 0.48 -8.34 -6.05
N ALA A 83 0.34 -7.03 -6.00
CA ALA A 83 -0.76 -6.40 -5.32
C ALA A 83 -1.40 -5.26 -6.11
N SER A 84 -2.70 -5.13 -5.93
CA SER A 84 -3.48 -3.94 -6.27
C SER A 84 -4.03 -3.33 -4.99
N ILE A 85 -3.75 -2.06 -4.76
CA ILE A 85 -4.22 -1.31 -3.60
C ILE A 85 -5.07 -0.14 -4.06
N THR A 86 -6.28 -0.04 -3.51
CA THR A 86 -7.10 1.16 -3.58
C THR A 86 -7.23 1.75 -2.18
N ALA A 87 -6.77 2.98 -1.98
CA ALA A 87 -6.78 3.61 -0.68
C ALA A 87 -7.36 5.03 -0.72
N LYS A 88 -8.21 5.35 0.26
CA LYS A 88 -8.79 6.70 0.42
C LYS A 88 -8.73 7.12 1.88
N TYR A 89 -8.34 8.38 2.10
CA TYR A 89 -8.29 8.97 3.44
C TYR A 89 -7.55 8.07 4.43
N SER A 90 -6.43 7.51 4.00
CA SER A 90 -5.71 6.47 4.71
C SER A 90 -4.22 6.77 4.82
N ASN A 91 -3.52 5.93 5.56
CA ASN A 91 -2.09 6.03 5.74
C ASN A 91 -1.50 4.61 5.77
N LEU A 92 -0.62 4.32 4.83
CA LEU A 92 -0.06 2.98 4.60
C LEU A 92 1.46 3.00 4.68
N LYS A 93 2.05 2.06 5.41
CA LYS A 93 3.48 1.76 5.40
C LYS A 93 3.70 0.36 4.85
N ILE A 94 4.50 0.23 3.80
CA ILE A 94 4.80 -1.03 3.11
C ILE A 94 6.30 -1.28 3.21
N GLY A 95 6.69 -2.41 3.75
CA GLY A 95 8.09 -2.77 3.89
C GLY A 95 8.73 -3.09 2.54
N GLU A 96 8.20 -4.06 1.85
CA GLU A 96 8.75 -4.52 0.57
C GLU A 96 7.64 -4.88 -0.42
N VAL A 97 7.84 -4.59 -1.70
CA VAL A 97 6.91 -4.97 -2.75
C VAL A 97 7.62 -5.37 -4.04
N THR A 98 7.25 -6.50 -4.62
CA THR A 98 7.75 -6.90 -5.94
C THR A 98 6.99 -6.17 -7.05
N LYS A 99 5.65 -6.19 -7.03
CA LYS A 99 4.82 -5.46 -7.99
C LYS A 99 3.59 -4.86 -7.32
N LEU A 100 3.39 -3.56 -7.51
CA LEU A 100 2.28 -2.81 -6.95
C LEU A 100 1.60 -1.94 -8.01
N ASP A 101 0.29 -2.11 -8.13
CA ASP A 101 -0.62 -1.15 -8.74
C ASP A 101 -1.39 -0.42 -7.63
N LEU A 102 -1.16 0.89 -7.49
CA LEU A 102 -1.73 1.72 -6.42
C LEU A 102 -2.65 2.78 -7.01
N ALA A 103 -3.89 2.84 -6.53
CA ALA A 103 -4.79 3.95 -6.72
C ALA A 103 -5.10 4.59 -5.37
N SER A 104 -4.81 5.89 -5.20
CA SER A 104 -5.03 6.53 -3.91
C SER A 104 -5.52 7.98 -4.02
N ASP A 105 -6.40 8.35 -3.09
CA ASP A 105 -6.88 9.71 -2.92
C ASP A 105 -6.76 10.12 -1.44
N TYR A 106 -6.26 11.33 -1.17
CA TYR A 106 -6.11 11.85 0.20
C TYR A 106 -5.40 10.85 1.13
N THR A 107 -4.35 10.21 0.64
CA THR A 107 -3.69 9.09 1.30
C THR A 107 -2.18 9.27 1.29
N ASP A 108 -1.55 8.98 2.42
CA ASP A 108 -0.10 8.93 2.53
C ASP A 108 0.38 7.48 2.41
N VAL A 109 1.39 7.26 1.56
CA VAL A 109 1.98 5.94 1.35
C VAL A 109 3.49 6.03 1.49
N ASP A 110 4.06 5.17 2.32
CA ASP A 110 5.51 5.02 2.54
C ASP A 110 5.93 3.59 2.18
N ILE A 111 6.78 3.44 1.16
CA ILE A 111 7.32 2.16 0.69
C ILE A 111 8.83 2.17 0.89
N GLN A 112 9.37 1.15 1.55
CA GLN A 112 10.81 1.08 1.80
C GLN A 112 11.56 0.47 0.61
N GLU A 113 11.19 -0.72 0.17
CA GLU A 113 11.85 -1.44 -0.93
C GLU A 113 10.82 -1.83 -1.99
N SER A 114 11.14 -1.61 -3.27
CA SER A 114 10.24 -1.98 -4.34
C SER A 114 10.95 -2.30 -5.65
N ASP A 115 10.42 -3.29 -6.38
CA ASP A 115 10.87 -3.57 -7.73
C ASP A 115 10.07 -2.74 -8.74
N VAL A 116 8.77 -2.94 -8.82
CA VAL A 116 7.91 -2.26 -9.79
C VAL A 116 6.72 -1.63 -9.08
N VAL A 117 6.61 -0.33 -9.20
CA VAL A 117 5.47 0.43 -8.68
C VAL A 117 4.82 1.22 -9.82
N LYS A 118 3.53 1.04 -9.95
CA LYS A 118 2.66 1.92 -10.74
C LYS A 118 1.67 2.57 -9.82
N TYR A 119 1.53 3.89 -9.88
CA TYR A 119 0.50 4.56 -9.11
C TYR A 119 -0.29 5.61 -9.91
N ILE A 120 -1.54 5.77 -9.51
CA ILE A 120 -2.40 6.90 -9.84
C ILE A 120 -2.89 7.48 -8.51
N SER A 121 -2.47 8.72 -8.19
CA SER A 121 -2.75 9.31 -6.89
C SER A 121 -3.15 10.78 -6.99
N LYS A 122 -4.00 11.21 -6.06
CA LYS A 122 -4.35 12.63 -5.88
C LYS A 122 -4.35 12.98 -4.39
N TYR A 123 -3.87 14.18 -4.07
CA TYR A 123 -3.91 14.74 -2.72
C TYR A 123 -3.31 13.81 -1.68
N GLY A 124 -2.01 13.83 -1.52
CA GLY A 124 -1.33 13.04 -0.51
C GLY A 124 0.18 13.06 -0.66
N ASN A 125 0.85 12.23 0.13
CA ASN A 125 2.29 12.08 0.09
C ASN A 125 2.64 10.65 -0.31
N ILE A 126 3.44 10.49 -1.35
CA ILE A 126 4.00 9.21 -1.75
C ILE A 126 5.50 9.27 -1.51
N LYS A 127 5.97 8.42 -0.62
CA LYS A 127 7.39 8.24 -0.33
C LYS A 127 7.82 6.83 -0.70
N ILE A 128 8.86 6.71 -1.51
CA ILE A 128 9.44 5.44 -1.90
C ILE A 128 10.94 5.53 -1.67
N GLN A 129 11.48 4.74 -0.74
CA GLN A 129 12.90 4.82 -0.43
C GLN A 129 13.73 4.26 -1.58
N ASN A 130 13.44 3.04 -2.03
CA ASN A 130 14.13 2.42 -3.16
C ASN A 130 13.11 1.82 -4.15
N VAL A 131 13.30 2.09 -5.44
CA VAL A 131 12.47 1.53 -6.52
C VAL A 131 13.31 1.24 -7.75
N LYS A 132 13.07 0.10 -8.38
CA LYS A 132 13.70 -0.22 -9.67
C LYS A 132 12.97 0.49 -10.80
N SER A 133 11.66 0.29 -10.92
CA SER A 133 10.85 0.88 -12.00
C SER A 133 9.60 1.55 -11.43
N LEU A 134 9.41 2.82 -11.77
CA LEU A 134 8.30 3.64 -11.30
C LEU A 134 7.51 4.22 -12.47
N ASP A 135 6.21 3.92 -12.54
CA ASP A 135 5.22 4.59 -13.40
C ASP A 135 4.26 5.38 -12.51
N ALA A 136 4.43 6.69 -12.50
CA ALA A 136 3.80 7.57 -11.54
C ALA A 136 2.90 8.60 -12.23
N THR A 137 1.63 8.59 -11.91
CA THR A 137 0.67 9.60 -12.38
C THR A 137 -0.04 10.22 -11.18
N GLY A 138 -0.06 11.55 -11.10
CA GLY A 138 -0.80 12.17 -10.04
C GLY A 138 -0.79 13.69 -10.02
N ASN A 139 -1.72 14.25 -9.23
CA ASN A 139 -1.89 15.68 -9.11
C ASN A 139 -2.05 16.08 -7.64
N TYR A 140 -1.59 17.29 -7.32
CA TYR A 140 -1.70 17.85 -5.97
C TYR A 140 -1.10 16.94 -4.89
N LEU A 141 0.10 16.41 -5.13
CA LEU A 141 0.77 15.51 -4.21
C LEU A 141 2.24 15.87 -4.00
N THR A 142 2.83 15.27 -2.99
CA THR A 142 4.28 15.26 -2.81
C THR A 142 4.80 13.85 -3.12
N LEU A 143 5.71 13.75 -4.08
CA LEU A 143 6.45 12.53 -4.38
C LEU A 143 7.90 12.67 -3.89
N LYS A 144 8.34 11.74 -3.06
CA LYS A 144 9.74 11.63 -2.65
C LYS A 144 10.25 10.23 -2.97
N VAL A 145 11.26 10.14 -3.81
CA VAL A 145 11.97 8.89 -4.14
C VAL A 145 13.40 9.02 -3.64
N GLY A 146 13.86 8.07 -2.84
CA GLY A 146 15.24 8.03 -2.38
C GLY A 146 16.19 7.62 -3.51
N GLU A 147 16.05 6.41 -4.03
CA GLU A 147 16.83 5.89 -5.15
C GLU A 147 15.95 5.22 -6.20
N LEU A 148 16.21 5.52 -7.47
CA LEU A 148 15.62 4.88 -8.63
C LEU A 148 16.72 4.21 -9.46
N SER A 149 16.58 2.92 -9.76
CA SER A 149 17.67 2.17 -10.37
C SER A 149 17.46 1.72 -11.81
N ASN A 150 16.23 1.76 -12.35
CA ASN A 150 15.98 1.26 -13.70
C ASN A 150 15.17 2.22 -14.59
N THR A 151 13.85 2.34 -14.41
CA THR A 151 13.00 3.17 -15.29
C THR A 151 12.10 4.11 -14.51
N LEU A 152 11.87 5.30 -15.07
CA LEU A 152 10.93 6.28 -14.55
C LEU A 152 10.03 6.79 -15.67
N LYS A 153 8.73 6.71 -15.45
CA LYS A 153 7.72 7.46 -16.17
C LYS A 153 6.91 8.27 -15.16
N LEU A 154 7.00 9.58 -15.25
CA LEU A 154 6.33 10.50 -14.34
C LEU A 154 5.43 11.46 -15.11
N SER A 155 4.15 11.52 -14.75
CA SER A 155 3.19 12.51 -15.23
C SER A 155 2.49 13.16 -14.05
N THR A 156 2.75 14.45 -13.82
CA THR A 156 2.22 15.13 -12.63
C THR A 156 1.94 16.61 -12.86
N LYS A 157 0.96 17.14 -12.13
CA LYS A 157 0.61 18.56 -12.10
C LYS A 157 0.40 19.03 -10.66
N TYR A 158 0.79 20.29 -10.40
CA TYR A 158 0.59 20.93 -9.09
C TYR A 158 1.16 20.07 -7.93
N SER A 159 2.36 19.54 -8.11
CA SER A 159 2.95 18.58 -7.19
C SER A 159 4.40 18.95 -6.88
N ASN A 160 4.89 18.54 -5.71
CA ASN A 160 6.30 18.61 -5.36
C ASN A 160 6.95 17.25 -5.62
N VAL A 161 8.03 17.23 -6.39
CA VAL A 161 8.73 15.98 -6.74
C VAL A 161 10.19 16.09 -6.33
N THR A 162 10.65 15.11 -5.57
CA THR A 162 12.06 14.98 -5.20
C THR A 162 12.55 13.58 -5.50
N ILE A 163 13.62 13.44 -6.26
CA ILE A 163 14.29 12.15 -6.50
C ILE A 163 15.75 12.35 -6.05
N GLY A 164 16.14 11.64 -5.01
CA GLY A 164 17.47 11.79 -4.40
C GLY A 164 18.57 11.29 -5.33
N THR A 165 18.44 10.08 -5.84
CA THR A 165 19.43 9.47 -6.73
C THR A 165 18.76 8.71 -7.87
N ILE A 166 19.23 8.95 -9.09
CA ILE A 166 18.95 8.11 -10.26
C ILE A 166 20.22 7.34 -10.56
N ASN A 167 20.18 6.01 -10.47
CA ASN A 167 21.34 5.17 -10.71
C ASN A 167 21.82 5.32 -12.15
N ALA A 168 23.12 5.29 -12.38
CA ALA A 168 23.74 5.41 -13.71
C ALA A 168 23.28 4.30 -14.71
N LYS A 169 22.74 3.20 -14.22
CA LYS A 169 22.15 2.12 -15.02
C LYS A 169 20.70 2.37 -15.42
N ALA A 170 20.07 3.45 -14.94
CA ALA A 170 18.72 3.80 -15.36
C ALA A 170 18.69 4.07 -16.87
N ASN A 171 17.86 3.37 -17.58
CA ASN A 171 17.89 3.33 -19.05
C ASN A 171 16.73 4.07 -19.73
N ASN A 172 15.71 4.45 -18.98
CA ASN A 172 14.57 5.18 -19.50
C ASN A 172 13.95 6.08 -18.44
N VAL A 173 14.13 7.38 -18.60
CA VAL A 173 13.58 8.40 -17.69
C VAL A 173 12.76 9.38 -18.52
N ASN A 174 11.45 9.39 -18.28
CA ASN A 174 10.50 10.27 -18.94
C ASN A 174 9.67 11.03 -17.89
N ILE A 175 9.78 12.36 -17.91
CA ILE A 175 9.12 13.23 -16.93
C ILE A 175 8.27 14.26 -17.69
N ALA A 176 6.97 14.23 -17.46
CA ALA A 176 6.01 15.24 -17.89
C ALA A 176 5.42 15.91 -16.64
N ALA A 177 5.94 17.07 -16.30
CA ALA A 177 5.54 17.80 -15.11
C ALA A 177 5.11 19.23 -15.47
N SER A 178 4.06 19.72 -14.84
CA SER A 178 3.61 21.11 -14.97
C SER A 178 3.17 21.68 -13.63
N TYR A 179 3.51 22.96 -13.40
CA TYR A 179 3.23 23.65 -12.13
C TYR A 179 3.78 22.84 -10.92
N THR A 180 5.02 22.40 -11.02
CA THR A 180 5.69 21.61 -9.99
C THR A 180 6.87 22.40 -9.43
N GLY A 181 7.14 22.18 -8.13
CA GLY A 181 8.33 22.66 -7.45
C GLY A 181 9.29 21.52 -7.16
#